data_d363ff2b4c8642ac9b1c30daec516051
#
_entry.id   d363ff2b4c8642ac9b1c30daec516051
#
_cell.length_a   1.000
_cell.length_b   1.000
_cell.length_c   1.000
_cell.angle_alpha   90.00
_cell.angle_beta   90.00
_cell.angle_gamma   90.00
#
_symmetry.space_group_name_H-M   'P 1'
#
loop_
_entity.id
_entity.type
_entity.pdbx_description
1 polymer ?
#
loop_
_entity_poly.entity_id
_entity_poly.type
_entity_poly.pdbx_seq_one_letter_code
_entity_poly.pdbx_strand_id
1 'polypeptide(L)'
;MGLSGRHEDQKDFEDSLRLLAQKTELSDLDFLCIRDLLAHCAEVNSEVLWILALLFLSRSEGSLCLNLEEDSIFEKLSSIKGREAAEALASELFTWTQESISGGHELVSRVWMGDSPERPLVLEKMDEFTLLYFHQSFHQERLLWEGVERLSSISTDSALKSGTDALVEKLYADKLSLRVSVGGDLIARNEDQINALKEAWNRPFTIITGGPGTGKTSLLTNLLRGFIRLGISVDSISIAAPTGRASQRIVESLHRSLQTIQKPADEDLVLESLQGATLHRLLGYQPRKNRFRHHRKNPLSSGVIIIDEASMVDIGLMGRIFTAVGEGDTRVVLLGDQNQLPSVDSGAVLSDLVSRSQRHPEEISLVRLKRSYRSGGSLHEWSRLIMEGEGIPNLPGHTGSLKEALQK
;
A
#
# COMPACT_ATOMS: atom_id res chain seq x y z
N MET A 1 19.62 30.46 40.76
CA MET A 1 19.90 29.21 40.00
C MET A 1 19.23 29.26 38.61
N GLY A 2 19.54 30.20 37.73
CA GLY A 2 18.70 30.44 36.57
C GLY A 2 19.41 30.78 35.25
N LEU A 3 20.73 30.94 35.24
CA LEU A 3 21.45 31.33 34.02
C LEU A 3 22.42 30.24 33.49
N SER A 4 22.88 29.30 34.31
CA SER A 4 23.78 28.22 33.87
C SER A 4 22.99 27.07 33.17
N GLY A 5 21.81 26.74 33.63
CA GLY A 5 20.99 25.70 33.03
C GLY A 5 20.56 26.05 31.59
N ARG A 6 20.13 27.28 31.35
CA ARG A 6 19.70 27.70 29.97
C ARG A 6 20.85 27.69 28.95
N HIS A 7 22.10 27.86 29.37
CA HIS A 7 23.26 27.79 28.49
C HIS A 7 23.66 26.33 28.17
N GLU A 8 23.48 25.40 29.10
CA GLU A 8 23.70 23.97 28.86
C GLU A 8 22.64 23.40 27.95
N ASP A 9 21.36 23.67 28.20
CA ASP A 9 20.24 23.23 27.38
C ASP A 9 20.36 23.75 25.93
N GLN A 10 20.75 25.00 25.74
CA GLN A 10 20.92 25.59 24.41
C GLN A 10 22.11 24.98 23.65
N LYS A 11 23.19 24.62 24.33
CA LYS A 11 24.36 23.97 23.74
C LYS A 11 24.02 22.53 23.31
N ASP A 12 23.33 21.78 24.16
CA ASP A 12 22.93 20.42 23.88
C ASP A 12 21.95 20.37 22.69
N PHE A 13 21.04 21.32 22.60
CA PHE A 13 20.14 21.48 21.45
C PHE A 13 20.91 21.74 20.14
N GLU A 14 21.90 22.67 20.15
CA GLU A 14 22.72 22.97 18.99
C GLU A 14 23.57 21.77 18.53
N ASP A 15 24.16 21.05 19.50
CA ASP A 15 24.98 19.88 19.24
C ASP A 15 24.13 18.72 18.69
N SER A 16 22.91 18.52 19.18
CA SER A 16 21.94 17.58 18.67
C SER A 16 21.50 17.92 17.23
N LEU A 17 21.24 19.21 16.96
CA LEU A 17 20.88 19.67 15.62
C LEU A 17 22.01 19.43 14.60
N ARG A 18 23.25 19.70 14.99
CA ARG A 18 24.44 19.44 14.14
C ARG A 18 24.64 17.96 13.88
N LEU A 19 24.44 17.12 14.89
CA LEU A 19 24.58 15.68 14.77
C LEU A 19 23.51 15.12 13.82
N LEU A 20 22.27 15.53 13.95
CA LEU A 20 21.18 15.17 13.07
C LEU A 20 21.50 15.55 11.61
N ALA A 21 21.96 16.78 11.38
CA ALA A 21 22.33 17.24 10.03
C ALA A 21 23.48 16.46 9.39
N GLN A 22 24.41 15.92 10.21
CA GLN A 22 25.57 15.18 9.70
C GLN A 22 25.33 13.68 9.55
N LYS A 23 24.46 13.09 10.34
CA LYS A 23 24.32 11.63 10.49
C LYS A 23 23.01 11.09 9.96
N THR A 24 22.07 11.95 9.55
CA THR A 24 20.77 11.51 9.05
C THR A 24 20.53 11.97 7.62
N GLU A 25 19.60 11.31 6.92
CA GLU A 25 19.14 11.67 5.59
C GLU A 25 18.00 12.71 5.60
N LEU A 26 17.82 13.43 6.71
CA LEU A 26 16.83 14.51 6.79
C LEU A 26 17.19 15.62 5.79
N SER A 27 16.20 16.00 4.99
CA SER A 27 16.33 17.07 4.02
C SER A 27 16.28 18.46 4.68
N ASP A 28 16.77 19.50 3.98
CA ASP A 28 16.64 20.89 4.44
C ASP A 28 15.18 21.26 4.72
N LEU A 29 14.24 20.69 3.98
CA LEU A 29 12.81 20.92 4.19
C LEU A 29 12.32 20.30 5.51
N ASP A 30 12.81 19.11 5.87
CA ASP A 30 12.45 18.47 7.14
C ASP A 30 12.95 19.32 8.31
N PHE A 31 14.17 19.86 8.23
CA PHE A 31 14.69 20.78 9.25
C PHE A 31 13.88 22.07 9.34
N LEU A 32 13.41 22.62 8.22
CA LEU A 32 12.53 23.78 8.23
C LEU A 32 11.18 23.46 8.90
N CYS A 33 10.61 22.30 8.60
CA CYS A 33 9.37 21.84 9.23
C CYS A 33 9.55 21.60 10.74
N ILE A 34 10.65 20.97 11.16
CA ILE A 34 10.99 20.77 12.58
C ILE A 34 11.08 22.12 13.28
N ARG A 35 11.82 23.08 12.71
CA ARG A 35 11.93 24.43 13.26
C ARG A 35 10.58 25.12 13.40
N ASP A 36 9.74 25.02 12.37
CA ASP A 36 8.41 25.65 12.40
C ASP A 36 7.50 25.00 13.45
N LEU A 37 7.60 23.67 13.66
CA LEU A 37 6.90 22.97 14.75
C LEU A 37 7.41 23.43 16.13
N LEU A 38 8.74 23.50 16.32
CA LEU A 38 9.35 23.95 17.55
C LEU A 38 8.99 25.40 17.91
N ALA A 39 8.78 26.27 16.90
CA ALA A 39 8.33 27.65 17.13
C ALA A 39 6.94 27.77 17.78
N HIS A 40 6.16 26.68 17.79
CA HIS A 40 4.85 26.61 18.46
C HIS A 40 4.93 26.02 19.87
N CYS A 41 6.12 25.66 20.35
CA CYS A 41 6.34 25.18 21.72
C CYS A 41 6.70 26.35 22.65
N ALA A 42 6.13 26.40 23.84
CA ALA A 42 6.51 27.38 24.88
C ALA A 42 7.91 27.13 25.38
N GLU A 43 8.33 25.86 25.48
CA GLU A 43 9.66 25.43 25.86
C GLU A 43 10.23 24.52 24.76
N VAL A 44 11.39 24.86 24.25
CA VAL A 44 12.13 24.07 23.26
C VAL A 44 13.27 23.38 23.98
N ASN A 45 13.22 22.06 24.06
CA ASN A 45 14.25 21.22 24.62
C ASN A 45 14.78 20.20 23.59
N SER A 46 15.86 19.50 23.94
CA SER A 46 16.49 18.52 23.06
C SER A 46 15.60 17.32 22.80
N GLU A 47 14.77 16.93 23.76
CA GLU A 47 13.88 15.76 23.66
C GLU A 47 12.81 15.95 22.57
N VAL A 48 12.17 17.13 22.53
CA VAL A 48 11.20 17.46 21.47
C VAL A 48 11.88 17.42 20.09
N LEU A 49 13.10 17.99 19.99
CA LEU A 49 13.87 17.96 18.76
C LEU A 49 14.12 16.51 18.28
N TRP A 50 14.59 15.63 19.20
CA TRP A 50 14.86 14.25 18.87
C TRP A 50 13.60 13.48 18.44
N ILE A 51 12.51 13.63 19.18
CA ILE A 51 11.22 12.97 18.84
C ILE A 51 10.71 13.43 17.47
N LEU A 52 10.77 14.73 17.17
CA LEU A 52 10.40 15.23 15.85
C LEU A 52 11.34 14.69 14.77
N ALA A 53 12.65 14.71 14.99
CA ALA A 53 13.61 14.18 14.04
C ALA A 53 13.38 12.68 13.76
N LEU A 54 13.14 11.87 14.79
CA LEU A 54 12.85 10.45 14.65
C LEU A 54 11.53 10.22 13.91
N LEU A 55 10.52 11.07 14.11
CA LEU A 55 9.26 10.99 13.37
C LEU A 55 9.45 11.31 11.87
N PHE A 56 10.23 12.33 11.53
CA PHE A 56 10.59 12.66 10.16
C PHE A 56 11.43 11.55 9.50
N LEU A 57 12.39 10.98 10.23
CA LEU A 57 13.17 9.81 9.76
C LEU A 57 12.28 8.60 9.51
N SER A 58 11.37 8.30 10.43
CA SER A 58 10.39 7.23 10.22
C SER A 58 9.59 7.43 8.94
N ARG A 59 9.19 8.67 8.67
CA ARG A 59 8.49 9.03 7.44
C ARG A 59 9.36 8.85 6.19
N SER A 60 10.63 9.23 6.22
CA SER A 60 11.55 9.03 5.09
C SER A 60 11.82 7.54 4.82
N GLU A 61 11.74 6.69 5.84
CA GLU A 61 11.81 5.23 5.74
C GLU A 61 10.47 4.59 5.27
N GLY A 62 9.45 5.41 5.02
CA GLY A 62 8.12 4.96 4.55
C GLY A 62 7.13 4.64 5.67
N SER A 63 7.45 4.86 6.94
CA SER A 63 6.54 4.67 8.07
C SER A 63 5.57 5.83 8.20
N LEU A 64 4.35 5.56 8.68
CA LEU A 64 3.34 6.60 8.93
C LEU A 64 3.46 7.21 10.32
N CYS A 65 4.09 6.50 11.25
CA CYS A 65 4.18 6.83 12.65
C CYS A 65 5.56 6.49 13.23
N LEU A 66 5.81 7.01 14.41
CA LEU A 66 6.91 6.62 15.28
C LEU A 66 6.35 5.82 16.46
N ASN A 67 6.84 4.60 16.65
CA ASN A 67 6.57 3.85 17.86
C ASN A 67 7.43 4.43 19.00
N LEU A 68 6.78 4.85 20.09
CA LEU A 68 7.40 5.51 21.24
C LEU A 68 7.86 4.54 22.34
N GLU A 69 7.83 3.23 22.08
CA GLU A 69 8.41 2.26 22.99
C GLU A 69 9.94 2.36 22.98
N GLU A 70 10.55 2.16 24.15
CA GLU A 70 11.99 2.39 24.38
C GLU A 70 12.87 1.62 23.41
N ASP A 71 12.57 0.34 23.15
CA ASP A 71 13.30 -0.50 22.20
C ASP A 71 13.26 0.06 20.77
N SER A 72 12.10 0.56 20.34
CA SER A 72 11.92 1.15 19.01
C SER A 72 12.68 2.46 18.84
N ILE A 73 12.67 3.31 19.87
CA ILE A 73 13.46 4.55 19.93
C ILE A 73 14.95 4.20 19.90
N PHE A 74 15.37 3.20 20.69
CA PHE A 74 16.77 2.76 20.76
C PHE A 74 17.27 2.25 19.40
N GLU A 75 16.50 1.41 18.70
CA GLU A 75 16.90 0.91 17.39
C GLU A 75 17.18 2.04 16.40
N LYS A 76 16.30 3.04 16.34
CA LYS A 76 16.49 4.20 15.47
C LYS A 76 17.68 5.06 15.88
N LEU A 77 17.84 5.34 17.15
CA LEU A 77 18.97 6.13 17.67
C LEU A 77 20.31 5.42 17.48
N SER A 78 20.34 4.10 17.57
CA SER A 78 21.57 3.33 17.48
C SER A 78 22.27 3.50 16.12
N SER A 79 21.50 3.71 15.06
CA SER A 79 22.02 4.01 13.71
C SER A 79 22.68 5.39 13.61
N ILE A 80 22.28 6.34 14.46
CA ILE A 80 22.70 7.75 14.42
C ILE A 80 23.86 8.01 15.40
N LYS A 81 23.68 7.60 16.65
CA LYS A 81 24.63 7.90 17.76
C LYS A 81 25.57 6.75 18.11
N GLY A 82 25.31 5.54 17.62
CA GLY A 82 25.94 4.31 18.09
C GLY A 82 25.28 3.79 19.37
N ARG A 83 25.45 2.49 19.65
CA ARG A 83 24.67 1.76 20.67
C ARG A 83 24.77 2.35 22.08
N GLU A 84 25.98 2.66 22.55
CA GLU A 84 26.21 3.09 23.93
C GLU A 84 25.56 4.45 24.24
N ALA A 85 25.68 5.43 23.31
CA ALA A 85 25.04 6.73 23.46
C ALA A 85 23.53 6.71 23.16
N ALA A 86 23.06 5.74 22.39
CA ALA A 86 21.65 5.58 22.06
C ALA A 86 20.83 5.05 23.24
N GLU A 87 21.40 4.17 24.07
CA GLU A 87 20.69 3.53 25.19
C GLU A 87 20.26 4.58 26.23
N ALA A 88 21.17 5.44 26.64
CA ALA A 88 20.86 6.51 27.61
C ALA A 88 19.79 7.48 27.06
N LEU A 89 19.97 7.93 25.80
CA LEU A 89 19.03 8.87 25.18
C LEU A 89 17.65 8.22 24.93
N ALA A 90 17.60 6.93 24.57
CA ALA A 90 16.32 6.23 24.37
C ALA A 90 15.50 6.18 25.66
N SER A 91 16.13 5.86 26.78
CA SER A 91 15.47 5.85 28.10
C SER A 91 14.99 7.24 28.53
N GLU A 92 15.80 8.27 28.25
CA GLU A 92 15.44 9.66 28.51
C GLU A 92 14.23 10.10 27.67
N LEU A 93 14.27 9.85 26.36
CA LEU A 93 13.17 10.18 25.47
C LEU A 93 11.90 9.39 25.80
N PHE A 94 12.03 8.11 26.14
CA PHE A 94 10.89 7.31 26.59
C PHE A 94 10.24 7.90 27.84
N THR A 95 11.04 8.22 28.86
CA THR A 95 10.56 8.84 30.10
C THR A 95 9.87 10.18 29.81
N TRP A 96 10.52 11.03 29.03
CA TRP A 96 9.96 12.31 28.61
C TRP A 96 8.63 12.16 27.88
N THR A 97 8.52 11.20 26.96
CA THR A 97 7.25 10.96 26.23
C THR A 97 6.15 10.54 27.18
N GLN A 98 6.41 9.68 28.16
CA GLN A 98 5.40 9.26 29.15
C GLN A 98 4.92 10.43 30.01
N GLU A 99 5.81 11.30 30.46
CA GLU A 99 5.49 12.49 31.26
C GLU A 99 4.72 13.54 30.44
N SER A 100 5.21 13.86 29.24
CA SER A 100 4.58 14.82 28.32
C SER A 100 3.21 14.36 27.85
N ILE A 101 3.05 13.05 27.60
CA ILE A 101 1.78 12.45 27.29
C ILE A 101 0.79 12.60 28.44
N SER A 102 1.26 12.41 29.68
CA SER A 102 0.43 12.54 30.87
C SER A 102 0.07 14.00 31.18
N GLY A 103 0.98 14.94 30.94
CA GLY A 103 0.78 16.37 31.17
C GLY A 103 0.03 17.13 30.07
N GLY A 104 0.01 16.60 28.85
CA GLY A 104 -0.54 17.27 27.66
C GLY A 104 0.44 18.24 27.02
N HIS A 105 1.11 17.82 25.95
CA HIS A 105 2.06 18.63 25.18
C HIS A 105 1.36 19.52 24.14
N GLU A 106 1.88 20.72 23.87
CA GLU A 106 1.27 21.71 22.97
C GLU A 106 1.15 21.25 21.51
N LEU A 107 2.10 20.42 21.04
CA LEU A 107 2.10 19.89 19.69
C LEU A 107 1.22 18.65 19.52
N VAL A 108 0.81 17.99 20.61
CA VAL A 108 0.23 16.66 20.56
C VAL A 108 -1.24 16.66 20.97
N SER A 109 -2.10 16.20 20.08
CA SER A 109 -3.49 15.86 20.39
C SER A 109 -3.58 14.39 20.76
N ARG A 110 -4.39 14.08 21.78
CA ARG A 110 -4.75 12.68 22.11
C ARG A 110 -6.00 12.31 21.34
N VAL A 111 -5.98 11.15 20.70
CA VAL A 111 -7.18 10.61 20.08
C VAL A 111 -7.92 9.77 21.11
N TRP A 112 -9.03 10.31 21.61
CA TRP A 112 -10.09 9.53 22.23
C TRP A 112 -11.20 9.40 21.18
N MET A 113 -11.85 8.26 21.10
CA MET A 113 -12.87 7.98 20.11
C MET A 113 -13.83 9.18 19.93
N GLY A 114 -13.76 9.84 18.77
CA GLY A 114 -14.70 10.87 18.36
C GLY A 114 -14.15 12.27 18.15
N ASP A 115 -13.00 12.62 18.66
CA ASP A 115 -12.45 13.98 18.52
C ASP A 115 -11.59 14.15 17.27
N SER A 116 -11.82 15.24 16.54
CA SER A 116 -10.90 15.68 15.48
C SER A 116 -9.64 16.24 16.13
N PRO A 117 -8.45 15.75 15.77
CA PRO A 117 -7.21 16.28 16.31
C PRO A 117 -7.02 17.74 15.85
N GLU A 118 -6.78 18.64 16.82
CA GLU A 118 -6.61 20.08 16.56
C GLU A 118 -5.12 20.47 16.40
N ARG A 119 -4.20 19.54 16.72
CA ARG A 119 -2.75 19.80 16.77
C ARG A 119 -2.01 19.07 15.65
N PRO A 120 -0.78 19.52 15.30
CA PRO A 120 -0.03 18.93 14.18
C PRO A 120 0.36 17.46 14.36
N LEU A 121 0.48 17.01 15.60
CA LEU A 121 0.80 15.64 15.95
C LEU A 121 -0.36 14.97 16.67
N VAL A 122 -0.49 13.67 16.45
CA VAL A 122 -1.52 12.82 17.04
C VAL A 122 -0.86 11.67 17.76
N LEU A 123 -1.25 11.47 19.02
CA LEU A 123 -0.84 10.32 19.80
C LEU A 123 -1.99 9.31 19.86
N GLU A 124 -1.70 8.11 19.45
CA GLU A 124 -2.61 6.96 19.57
C GLU A 124 -2.01 5.93 20.51
N LYS A 125 -2.76 5.59 21.54
CA LYS A 125 -2.36 4.53 22.49
C LYS A 125 -3.12 3.26 22.15
N MET A 126 -2.38 2.23 21.77
CA MET A 126 -2.85 0.86 21.61
C MET A 126 -2.49 0.04 22.86
N ASP A 127 -3.02 -1.18 22.98
CA ASP A 127 -2.79 -1.99 24.18
C ASP A 127 -1.29 -2.22 24.48
N GLU A 128 -0.49 -2.43 23.45
CA GLU A 128 0.95 -2.76 23.55
C GLU A 128 1.88 -1.64 23.06
N PHE A 129 1.36 -0.61 22.37
CA PHE A 129 2.18 0.40 21.73
C PHE A 129 1.61 1.79 21.90
N THR A 130 2.50 2.76 21.96
CA THR A 130 2.16 4.19 21.88
C THR A 130 2.74 4.74 20.58
N LEU A 131 1.88 5.20 19.68
CA LEU A 131 2.25 5.64 18.34
C LEU A 131 2.07 7.15 18.20
N LEU A 132 3.07 7.80 17.64
CA LEU A 132 3.04 9.22 17.31
C LEU A 132 2.96 9.40 15.80
N TYR A 133 1.98 10.18 15.36
CA TYR A 133 1.71 10.46 13.96
C TYR A 133 1.80 11.96 13.65
N PHE A 134 2.13 12.29 12.42
CA PHE A 134 1.63 13.55 11.86
C PHE A 134 0.11 13.48 11.68
N HIS A 135 -0.60 14.56 11.98
CA HIS A 135 -2.05 14.62 11.85
C HIS A 135 -2.55 14.16 10.48
N GLN A 136 -1.87 14.58 9.41
CA GLN A 136 -2.23 14.19 8.05
C GLN A 136 -2.12 12.68 7.84
N SER A 137 -1.03 12.05 8.28
CA SER A 137 -0.82 10.60 8.12
C SER A 137 -1.86 9.80 8.90
N PHE A 138 -2.14 10.20 10.14
CA PHE A 138 -3.18 9.61 10.97
C PHE A 138 -4.56 9.67 10.30
N HIS A 139 -4.93 10.86 9.78
CA HIS A 139 -6.23 11.02 9.12
C HIS A 139 -6.34 10.17 7.84
N GLN A 140 -5.27 10.08 7.06
CA GLN A 140 -5.24 9.26 5.84
C GLN A 140 -5.38 7.76 6.15
N GLU A 141 -4.71 7.29 7.19
CA GLU A 141 -4.81 5.91 7.65
C GLU A 141 -6.23 5.59 8.15
N ARG A 142 -6.82 6.45 8.95
CA ARG A 142 -8.23 6.30 9.39
C ARG A 142 -9.19 6.21 8.21
N LEU A 143 -9.06 7.09 7.23
CA LEU A 143 -9.92 7.06 6.03
C LEU A 143 -9.81 5.73 5.28
N LEU A 144 -8.62 5.15 5.22
CA LEU A 144 -8.42 3.84 4.61
C LEU A 144 -9.15 2.75 5.41
N TRP A 145 -8.92 2.69 6.72
CA TRP A 145 -9.52 1.63 7.55
C TRP A 145 -11.02 1.74 7.65
N GLU A 146 -11.60 2.93 7.81
CA GLU A 146 -13.05 3.18 7.76
C GLU A 146 -13.65 2.70 6.43
N GLY A 147 -12.93 2.87 5.33
CA GLY A 147 -13.33 2.39 4.01
C GLY A 147 -13.28 0.87 3.88
N VAL A 148 -12.25 0.23 4.42
CA VAL A 148 -12.10 -1.24 4.46
C VAL A 148 -13.23 -1.87 5.30
N GLU A 149 -13.45 -1.38 6.51
CA GLU A 149 -14.50 -1.86 7.40
C GLU A 149 -15.89 -1.73 6.76
N ARG A 150 -16.15 -0.61 6.10
CA ARG A 150 -17.41 -0.40 5.38
C ARG A 150 -17.59 -1.40 4.23
N LEU A 151 -16.55 -1.68 3.45
CA LEU A 151 -16.62 -2.67 2.38
C LEU A 151 -16.82 -4.09 2.94
N SER A 152 -16.12 -4.44 4.01
CA SER A 152 -16.22 -5.76 4.62
C SER A 152 -17.59 -6.01 5.26
N SER A 153 -18.31 -4.95 5.66
CA SER A 153 -19.66 -5.06 6.20
C SER A 153 -20.75 -5.30 5.14
N ILE A 154 -20.42 -5.17 3.84
CA ILE A 154 -21.36 -5.44 2.76
C ILE A 154 -21.64 -6.95 2.68
N SER A 155 -22.88 -7.32 2.92
CA SER A 155 -23.32 -8.72 2.76
C SER A 155 -23.33 -9.08 1.26
N THR A 156 -22.48 -10.02 0.86
CA THR A 156 -22.49 -10.54 -0.51
C THR A 156 -23.67 -11.48 -0.73
N ASP A 157 -24.42 -11.23 -1.79
CA ASP A 157 -25.57 -12.05 -2.15
C ASP A 157 -25.14 -13.51 -2.40
N SER A 158 -25.75 -14.45 -1.66
CA SER A 158 -25.47 -15.88 -1.77
C SER A 158 -25.81 -16.46 -3.15
N ALA A 159 -26.63 -15.78 -3.93
CA ALA A 159 -27.01 -16.19 -5.26
C ALA A 159 -25.83 -16.15 -6.27
N LEU A 160 -24.89 -15.25 -6.09
CA LEU A 160 -23.69 -15.17 -6.95
C LEU A 160 -22.72 -16.35 -6.69
N LYS A 161 -22.66 -16.86 -5.46
CA LYS A 161 -21.75 -17.95 -5.09
C LYS A 161 -22.04 -19.26 -5.82
N SER A 162 -23.29 -19.56 -6.14
CA SER A 162 -23.70 -20.83 -6.78
C SER A 162 -23.36 -20.92 -8.28
N GLY A 163 -23.06 -19.80 -8.94
CA GLY A 163 -22.79 -19.75 -10.38
C GLY A 163 -21.32 -19.66 -10.78
N THR A 164 -20.42 -19.39 -9.85
CA THR A 164 -19.02 -19.06 -10.17
C THR A 164 -18.23 -20.27 -10.70
N ASP A 165 -18.52 -21.49 -10.25
CA ASP A 165 -17.88 -22.70 -10.77
C ASP A 165 -18.25 -22.94 -12.24
N ALA A 166 -19.53 -22.86 -12.57
CA ALA A 166 -19.99 -22.99 -13.95
C ALA A 166 -19.43 -21.88 -14.85
N LEU A 167 -19.28 -20.68 -14.31
CA LEU A 167 -18.68 -19.56 -15.02
C LEU A 167 -17.20 -19.79 -15.32
N VAL A 168 -16.43 -20.32 -14.36
CA VAL A 168 -15.04 -20.73 -14.59
C VAL A 168 -14.97 -21.77 -15.70
N GLU A 169 -15.79 -22.85 -15.65
CA GLU A 169 -15.82 -23.87 -16.69
C GLU A 169 -16.11 -23.25 -18.06
N LYS A 170 -17.08 -22.35 -18.16
CA LYS A 170 -17.41 -21.63 -19.39
C LYS A 170 -16.24 -20.81 -19.93
N LEU A 171 -15.52 -20.07 -19.10
CA LEU A 171 -14.39 -19.22 -19.51
C LEU A 171 -13.18 -20.03 -19.98
N TYR A 172 -12.98 -21.22 -19.43
CA TYR A 172 -11.89 -22.13 -19.82
C TYR A 172 -12.31 -23.20 -20.84
N ALA A 173 -13.54 -23.14 -21.40
CA ALA A 173 -13.93 -23.98 -22.49
C ALA A 173 -13.11 -23.65 -23.76
N ASP A 174 -12.70 -24.66 -24.53
CA ASP A 174 -11.71 -24.57 -25.63
C ASP A 174 -11.87 -23.31 -26.52
N LYS A 175 -13.07 -23.08 -27.04
CA LYS A 175 -13.33 -21.95 -27.97
C LYS A 175 -13.35 -20.57 -27.32
N LEU A 176 -13.65 -20.50 -26.02
CA LEU A 176 -13.72 -19.26 -25.22
C LEU A 176 -12.46 -19.02 -24.39
N SER A 177 -11.57 -20.00 -24.32
CA SER A 177 -10.35 -19.90 -23.52
C SER A 177 -9.37 -18.92 -24.14
N LEU A 178 -8.65 -18.18 -23.26
CA LEU A 178 -7.53 -17.37 -23.68
C LEU A 178 -6.38 -18.25 -24.15
N ARG A 179 -5.62 -17.76 -25.13
CA ARG A 179 -4.41 -18.42 -25.65
C ARG A 179 -3.17 -17.58 -25.38
N VAL A 180 -2.02 -18.21 -25.42
CA VAL A 180 -0.72 -17.53 -25.24
C VAL A 180 -0.50 -16.47 -26.33
N SER A 181 -0.95 -16.78 -27.54
CA SER A 181 -0.95 -15.86 -28.70
C SER A 181 -2.09 -16.22 -29.63
N VAL A 182 -2.35 -15.40 -30.64
CA VAL A 182 -3.35 -15.70 -31.68
C VAL A 182 -2.94 -17.00 -32.38
N GLY A 183 -3.85 -18.00 -32.33
CA GLY A 183 -3.60 -19.35 -32.88
C GLY A 183 -2.64 -20.22 -32.05
N GLY A 184 -2.14 -19.73 -30.92
CA GLY A 184 -1.26 -20.48 -30.05
C GLY A 184 -1.97 -21.42 -29.07
N ASP A 185 -1.20 -21.98 -28.13
CA ASP A 185 -1.70 -22.91 -27.12
C ASP A 185 -2.65 -22.21 -26.15
N LEU A 186 -3.56 -23.00 -25.56
CA LEU A 186 -4.46 -22.55 -24.50
C LEU A 186 -3.66 -22.18 -23.26
N ILE A 187 -4.08 -21.10 -22.60
CA ILE A 187 -3.55 -20.79 -21.27
C ILE A 187 -4.03 -21.88 -20.32
N ALA A 188 -3.06 -22.57 -19.70
CA ALA A 188 -3.35 -23.65 -18.78
C ALA A 188 -4.13 -23.14 -17.55
N ARG A 189 -5.07 -23.96 -17.09
CA ARG A 189 -5.76 -23.71 -15.81
C ARG A 189 -4.76 -23.66 -14.67
N ASN A 190 -4.95 -22.72 -13.78
CA ASN A 190 -4.15 -22.55 -12.57
C ASN A 190 -5.10 -22.32 -11.39
N GLU A 191 -4.93 -23.12 -10.34
CA GLU A 191 -5.81 -23.07 -9.17
C GLU A 191 -5.74 -21.71 -8.45
N ASP A 192 -4.57 -21.10 -8.33
CA ASP A 192 -4.45 -19.76 -7.72
C ASP A 192 -5.24 -18.72 -8.52
N GLN A 193 -5.19 -18.77 -9.87
CA GLN A 193 -5.95 -17.86 -10.72
C GLN A 193 -7.45 -18.13 -10.64
N ILE A 194 -7.87 -19.38 -10.64
CA ILE A 194 -9.29 -19.76 -10.49
C ILE A 194 -9.82 -19.27 -9.14
N ASN A 195 -9.07 -19.47 -8.07
CA ASN A 195 -9.42 -18.98 -6.75
C ASN A 195 -9.54 -17.45 -6.74
N ALA A 196 -8.58 -16.74 -7.36
CA ALA A 196 -8.63 -15.30 -7.49
C ALA A 196 -9.86 -14.77 -8.21
N LEU A 197 -10.29 -15.45 -9.29
CA LEU A 197 -11.52 -15.13 -9.99
C LEU A 197 -12.74 -15.29 -9.08
N LYS A 198 -12.86 -16.43 -8.42
CA LYS A 198 -14.00 -16.75 -7.55
C LYS A 198 -14.08 -15.77 -6.37
N GLU A 199 -12.96 -15.50 -5.71
CA GLU A 199 -12.92 -14.57 -4.60
C GLU A 199 -13.32 -13.16 -5.03
N ALA A 200 -12.77 -12.65 -6.14
CA ALA A 200 -13.07 -11.31 -6.61
C ALA A 200 -14.51 -11.14 -7.11
N TRP A 201 -15.15 -12.21 -7.61
CA TRP A 201 -16.56 -12.15 -7.97
C TRP A 201 -17.51 -12.23 -6.77
N ASN A 202 -17.08 -12.89 -5.68
CA ASN A 202 -17.92 -13.18 -4.52
C ASN A 202 -17.69 -12.22 -3.34
N ARG A 203 -16.55 -11.55 -3.27
CA ARG A 203 -16.19 -10.69 -2.15
C ARG A 203 -16.24 -9.21 -2.53
N PRO A 204 -16.64 -8.33 -1.61
CA PRO A 204 -16.64 -6.89 -1.86
C PRO A 204 -15.23 -6.31 -1.95
N PHE A 205 -14.26 -6.91 -1.25
CA PHE A 205 -12.87 -6.47 -1.31
C PHE A 205 -11.92 -7.66 -1.45
N THR A 206 -11.13 -7.63 -2.52
CA THR A 206 -10.15 -8.69 -2.82
C THR A 206 -8.81 -8.09 -3.21
N ILE A 207 -7.74 -8.62 -2.62
CA ILE A 207 -6.36 -8.34 -2.98
C ILE A 207 -5.79 -9.54 -3.72
N ILE A 208 -5.23 -9.31 -4.89
CA ILE A 208 -4.55 -10.32 -5.68
C ILE A 208 -3.10 -9.90 -5.84
N THR A 209 -2.20 -10.62 -5.19
CA THR A 209 -0.76 -10.34 -5.25
C THR A 209 -0.01 -11.43 -5.99
N GLY A 210 1.04 -11.04 -6.71
CA GLY A 210 1.89 -11.98 -7.43
C GLY A 210 3.04 -11.26 -8.10
N GLY A 211 4.18 -11.94 -8.18
CA GLY A 211 5.38 -11.42 -8.81
C GLY A 211 5.23 -11.19 -10.33
N PRO A 212 6.27 -10.69 -10.98
CA PRO A 212 6.27 -10.50 -12.42
C PRO A 212 6.11 -11.85 -13.13
N GLY A 213 5.28 -11.87 -14.18
CA GLY A 213 5.05 -13.07 -14.99
C GLY A 213 4.06 -14.10 -14.41
N THR A 214 3.39 -13.82 -13.30
CA THR A 214 2.38 -14.72 -12.72
C THR A 214 1.04 -14.74 -13.47
N GLY A 215 0.94 -14.03 -14.59
CA GLY A 215 -0.26 -14.02 -15.43
C GLY A 215 -1.36 -13.06 -14.95
N LYS A 216 -1.03 -12.01 -14.20
CA LYS A 216 -1.99 -10.98 -13.76
C LYS A 216 -2.83 -10.42 -14.90
N THR A 217 -2.25 -10.23 -16.09
CA THR A 217 -2.98 -9.72 -17.27
C THR A 217 -4.05 -10.69 -17.77
N SER A 218 -3.73 -11.97 -17.88
CA SER A 218 -4.71 -13.00 -18.30
C SER A 218 -5.80 -13.18 -17.25
N LEU A 219 -5.41 -13.11 -15.98
CA LEU A 219 -6.34 -13.13 -14.86
C LEU A 219 -7.30 -11.94 -14.93
N LEU A 220 -6.79 -10.72 -15.10
CA LEU A 220 -7.61 -9.50 -15.25
C LEU A 220 -8.60 -9.62 -16.40
N THR A 221 -8.18 -10.15 -17.56
CA THR A 221 -9.07 -10.36 -18.70
C THR A 221 -10.20 -11.31 -18.33
N ASN A 222 -9.91 -12.47 -17.71
CA ASN A 222 -10.95 -13.41 -17.29
C ASN A 222 -11.83 -12.86 -16.16
N LEU A 223 -11.27 -12.04 -15.27
CA LEU A 223 -12.01 -11.36 -14.21
C LEU A 223 -13.09 -10.44 -14.79
N LEU A 224 -12.72 -9.61 -15.76
CA LEU A 224 -13.64 -8.70 -16.46
C LEU A 224 -14.70 -9.46 -17.25
N ARG A 225 -14.30 -10.48 -17.99
CA ARG A 225 -15.21 -11.36 -18.72
C ARG A 225 -16.24 -12.02 -17.81
N GLY A 226 -15.82 -12.39 -16.62
CA GLY A 226 -16.71 -12.93 -15.60
C GLY A 226 -17.69 -11.90 -15.06
N PHE A 227 -17.25 -10.69 -14.76
CA PHE A 227 -18.14 -9.62 -14.29
C PHE A 227 -19.24 -9.29 -15.30
N ILE A 228 -18.91 -9.22 -16.60
CA ILE A 228 -19.92 -9.02 -17.65
C ILE A 228 -20.95 -10.16 -17.66
N ARG A 229 -20.49 -11.41 -17.52
CA ARG A 229 -21.39 -12.59 -17.51
C ARG A 229 -22.21 -12.72 -16.23
N LEU A 230 -21.79 -12.07 -15.17
CA LEU A 230 -22.57 -11.91 -13.94
C LEU A 230 -23.57 -10.73 -14.01
N GLY A 231 -23.70 -10.09 -15.19
CA GLY A 231 -24.67 -9.05 -15.44
C GLY A 231 -24.21 -7.63 -15.09
N ILE A 232 -22.93 -7.44 -14.77
CA ILE A 232 -22.37 -6.12 -14.51
C ILE A 232 -22.13 -5.40 -15.83
N SER A 233 -22.74 -4.22 -16.01
CA SER A 233 -22.56 -3.40 -17.22
C SER A 233 -21.10 -2.93 -17.33
N VAL A 234 -20.56 -2.91 -18.56
CA VAL A 234 -19.22 -2.39 -18.85
C VAL A 234 -19.05 -0.94 -18.38
N ASP A 235 -20.10 -0.13 -18.46
CA ASP A 235 -20.09 1.28 -18.01
C ASP A 235 -19.96 1.42 -16.48
N SER A 236 -20.28 0.38 -15.73
CA SER A 236 -20.11 0.34 -14.27
C SER A 236 -18.78 -0.29 -13.83
N ILE A 237 -17.90 -0.64 -14.77
CA ILE A 237 -16.56 -1.15 -14.49
C ILE A 237 -15.54 -0.03 -14.65
N SER A 238 -14.77 0.24 -13.60
CA SER A 238 -13.65 1.18 -13.62
C SER A 238 -12.33 0.43 -13.46
N ILE A 239 -11.41 0.66 -14.41
CA ILE A 239 -10.02 0.18 -14.30
C ILE A 239 -9.10 1.37 -14.15
N ALA A 240 -8.24 1.34 -13.13
CA ALA A 240 -7.30 2.40 -12.87
C ALA A 240 -5.92 1.89 -12.47
N ALA A 241 -4.93 2.77 -12.64
CA ALA A 241 -3.57 2.56 -12.18
C ALA A 241 -2.98 3.87 -11.66
N PRO A 242 -1.89 3.83 -10.87
CA PRO A 242 -1.24 5.03 -10.36
C PRO A 242 -0.74 5.97 -11.47
N THR A 243 -0.24 5.41 -12.57
CA THR A 243 0.35 6.17 -13.67
C THR A 243 -0.42 6.02 -14.98
N GLY A 244 -0.33 7.05 -15.86
CA GLY A 244 -0.96 7.01 -17.18
C GLY A 244 -0.41 5.88 -18.05
N ARG A 245 0.90 5.60 -17.96
CA ARG A 245 1.54 4.50 -18.71
C ARG A 245 1.02 3.13 -18.26
N ALA A 246 0.84 2.94 -16.95
CA ALA A 246 0.28 1.69 -16.43
C ALA A 246 -1.18 1.51 -16.87
N SER A 247 -2.03 2.54 -16.73
CA SER A 247 -3.43 2.47 -17.14
C SER A 247 -3.59 2.17 -18.64
N GLN A 248 -2.73 2.72 -19.49
CA GLN A 248 -2.74 2.44 -20.92
C GLN A 248 -2.31 1.00 -21.24
N ARG A 249 -1.26 0.51 -20.56
CA ARG A 249 -0.78 -0.87 -20.72
C ARG A 249 -1.84 -1.92 -20.35
N ILE A 250 -2.67 -1.65 -19.35
CA ILE A 250 -3.76 -2.54 -18.95
C ILE A 250 -4.72 -2.74 -20.12
N VAL A 251 -5.19 -1.64 -20.72
CA VAL A 251 -6.16 -1.68 -21.83
C VAL A 251 -5.56 -2.35 -23.07
N GLU A 252 -4.34 -2.00 -23.44
CA GLU A 252 -3.63 -2.64 -24.56
C GLU A 252 -3.46 -4.14 -24.34
N SER A 253 -3.17 -4.54 -23.10
CA SER A 253 -3.02 -5.95 -22.74
C SER A 253 -4.35 -6.70 -22.73
N LEU A 254 -5.42 -6.03 -22.29
CA LEU A 254 -6.80 -6.56 -22.36
C LEU A 254 -7.18 -6.82 -23.82
N HIS A 255 -7.03 -5.82 -24.70
CA HIS A 255 -7.35 -5.97 -26.12
C HIS A 255 -6.55 -7.09 -26.78
N ARG A 256 -5.24 -7.17 -26.53
CA ARG A 256 -4.41 -8.27 -27.03
C ARG A 256 -4.89 -9.63 -26.52
N SER A 257 -5.27 -9.75 -25.27
CA SER A 257 -5.76 -10.99 -24.69
C SER A 257 -7.10 -11.40 -25.32
N LEU A 258 -8.02 -10.46 -25.53
CA LEU A 258 -9.30 -10.73 -26.18
C LEU A 258 -9.11 -11.25 -27.61
N GLN A 259 -8.16 -10.72 -28.36
CA GLN A 259 -7.82 -11.18 -29.72
C GLN A 259 -7.29 -12.62 -29.76
N THR A 260 -6.83 -13.19 -28.65
CA THR A 260 -6.38 -14.57 -28.59
C THR A 260 -7.54 -15.58 -28.53
N ILE A 261 -8.75 -15.14 -28.23
CA ILE A 261 -9.93 -15.98 -28.11
C ILE A 261 -10.35 -16.45 -29.52
N GLN A 262 -10.47 -17.75 -29.72
CA GLN A 262 -10.78 -18.30 -31.04
C GLN A 262 -12.18 -17.88 -31.54
N LYS A 263 -13.17 -17.85 -30.63
CA LYS A 263 -14.54 -17.45 -30.92
C LYS A 263 -15.06 -16.58 -29.77
N PRO A 264 -14.75 -15.27 -29.76
CA PRO A 264 -15.25 -14.38 -28.73
C PRO A 264 -16.80 -14.34 -28.76
N ALA A 265 -17.40 -14.30 -27.59
CA ALA A 265 -18.83 -14.07 -27.45
C ALA A 265 -19.12 -12.57 -27.47
N ASP A 266 -20.37 -12.18 -27.72
CA ASP A 266 -20.76 -10.76 -27.69
C ASP A 266 -20.45 -10.07 -26.37
N GLU A 267 -20.54 -10.81 -25.25
CA GLU A 267 -20.17 -10.35 -23.92
C GLU A 267 -18.64 -10.08 -23.77
N ASP A 268 -17.81 -10.66 -24.61
CA ASP A 268 -16.37 -10.38 -24.62
C ASP A 268 -16.06 -9.10 -25.42
N LEU A 269 -16.83 -8.87 -26.52
CA LEU A 269 -16.63 -7.72 -27.41
C LEU A 269 -16.95 -6.38 -26.73
N VAL A 270 -17.89 -6.34 -25.78
CA VAL A 270 -18.20 -5.10 -25.06
C VAL A 270 -16.99 -4.57 -24.25
N LEU A 271 -16.05 -5.45 -23.89
CA LEU A 271 -14.84 -5.07 -23.18
C LEU A 271 -13.85 -4.26 -24.03
N GLU A 272 -14.00 -4.25 -25.35
CA GLU A 272 -13.19 -3.42 -26.26
C GLU A 272 -13.45 -1.92 -26.05
N SER A 273 -14.62 -1.54 -25.52
CA SER A 273 -14.96 -0.15 -25.19
C SER A 273 -14.33 0.34 -23.87
N LEU A 274 -13.80 -0.57 -23.07
CA LEU A 274 -13.31 -0.26 -21.73
C LEU A 274 -12.06 0.63 -21.79
N GLN A 275 -12.05 1.66 -20.98
CA GLN A 275 -10.93 2.61 -20.90
C GLN A 275 -10.26 2.55 -19.56
N GLY A 276 -8.93 2.59 -19.56
CA GLY A 276 -8.14 2.76 -18.35
C GLY A 276 -8.03 4.23 -17.93
N ALA A 277 -7.97 4.46 -16.65
CA ALA A 277 -7.78 5.79 -16.08
C ALA A 277 -6.60 5.80 -15.10
N THR A 278 -6.00 6.98 -14.87
CA THR A 278 -5.19 7.17 -13.67
C THR A 278 -6.11 7.28 -12.45
N LEU A 279 -5.61 6.91 -11.26
CA LEU A 279 -6.37 7.07 -10.02
C LEU A 279 -6.85 8.51 -9.81
N HIS A 280 -6.02 9.49 -10.13
CA HIS A 280 -6.39 10.91 -10.08
C HIS A 280 -7.55 11.24 -11.04
N ARG A 281 -7.54 10.67 -12.25
CA ARG A 281 -8.63 10.87 -13.22
C ARG A 281 -9.91 10.16 -12.77
N LEU A 282 -9.80 8.94 -12.24
CA LEU A 282 -10.93 8.20 -11.69
C LEU A 282 -11.62 8.99 -10.57
N LEU A 283 -10.83 9.54 -9.64
CA LEU A 283 -11.34 10.35 -8.53
C LEU A 283 -11.75 11.78 -8.94
N GLY A 284 -11.54 12.18 -10.21
CA GLY A 284 -11.88 13.49 -10.72
C GLY A 284 -11.08 14.62 -10.06
N TYR A 285 -9.75 14.46 -9.97
CA TYR A 285 -8.86 15.46 -9.40
C TYR A 285 -8.94 16.79 -10.14
N GLN A 286 -9.09 17.87 -9.40
CA GLN A 286 -9.19 19.25 -9.87
C GLN A 286 -7.96 20.06 -9.45
N PRO A 287 -6.90 20.18 -10.29
CA PRO A 287 -5.64 20.81 -9.88
C PRO A 287 -5.80 22.25 -9.36
N ARG A 288 -6.66 23.06 -10.00
CA ARG A 288 -6.89 24.47 -9.60
C ARG A 288 -7.48 24.63 -8.20
N LYS A 289 -8.17 23.61 -7.70
CA LYS A 289 -8.86 23.62 -6.40
C LYS A 289 -8.16 22.68 -5.40
N ASN A 290 -7.14 21.98 -5.82
CA ASN A 290 -6.45 20.94 -5.07
C ASN A 290 -7.42 19.97 -4.34
N ARG A 291 -8.45 19.51 -5.07
CA ARG A 291 -9.48 18.63 -4.50
C ARG A 291 -9.93 17.55 -5.48
N PHE A 292 -10.49 16.49 -4.94
CA PHE A 292 -11.12 15.43 -5.70
C PHE A 292 -12.62 15.64 -5.79
N ARG A 293 -13.22 15.29 -6.93
CA ARG A 293 -14.66 15.36 -7.17
C ARG A 293 -15.41 14.26 -6.43
N HIS A 294 -14.83 13.03 -6.48
CA HIS A 294 -15.42 11.86 -5.86
C HIS A 294 -14.92 11.71 -4.43
N HIS A 295 -15.85 11.52 -3.50
CA HIS A 295 -15.65 11.38 -2.07
C HIS A 295 -16.94 10.83 -1.45
N ARG A 296 -17.02 10.59 -0.14
CA ARG A 296 -18.15 9.97 0.54
C ARG A 296 -19.53 10.57 0.18
N LYS A 297 -19.62 11.90 0.03
CA LYS A 297 -20.89 12.59 -0.34
C LYS A 297 -21.16 12.61 -1.85
N ASN A 298 -20.19 12.23 -2.67
CA ASN A 298 -20.32 12.12 -4.12
C ASN A 298 -19.50 10.92 -4.58
N PRO A 299 -19.96 9.69 -4.30
CA PRO A 299 -19.20 8.47 -4.57
C PRO A 299 -19.03 8.20 -6.07
N LEU A 300 -18.17 7.27 -6.38
CA LEU A 300 -18.05 6.68 -7.70
C LEU A 300 -19.32 5.89 -8.02
N SER A 301 -19.79 5.97 -9.25
CA SER A 301 -20.94 5.20 -9.73
C SER A 301 -20.57 3.78 -10.20
N SER A 302 -19.34 3.34 -9.95
CA SER A 302 -18.82 2.05 -10.42
C SER A 302 -19.31 0.90 -9.55
N GLY A 303 -19.83 -0.16 -10.18
CA GLY A 303 -20.13 -1.43 -9.52
C GLY A 303 -18.90 -2.30 -9.30
N VAL A 304 -17.85 -2.07 -10.12
CA VAL A 304 -16.54 -2.74 -9.96
C VAL A 304 -15.43 -1.71 -10.14
N ILE A 305 -14.48 -1.70 -9.23
CA ILE A 305 -13.27 -0.88 -9.30
C ILE A 305 -12.07 -1.82 -9.24
N ILE A 306 -11.26 -1.82 -10.29
CA ILE A 306 -10.03 -2.61 -10.36
C ILE A 306 -8.86 -1.66 -10.40
N ILE A 307 -7.91 -1.86 -9.49
CA ILE A 307 -6.69 -1.05 -9.39
C ILE A 307 -5.50 -1.97 -9.63
N ASP A 308 -4.78 -1.72 -10.71
CA ASP A 308 -3.52 -2.41 -11.00
C ASP A 308 -2.31 -1.59 -10.52
N GLU A 309 -1.18 -2.26 -10.31
CA GLU A 309 0.03 -1.70 -9.72
C GLU A 309 -0.24 -1.04 -8.35
N ALA A 310 -1.08 -1.68 -7.53
CA ALA A 310 -1.52 -1.14 -6.24
C ALA A 310 -0.37 -0.93 -5.24
N SER A 311 0.78 -1.59 -5.42
CA SER A 311 2.00 -1.40 -4.62
C SER A 311 2.57 0.02 -4.71
N MET A 312 2.27 0.75 -5.80
CA MET A 312 2.73 2.12 -6.03
C MET A 312 1.75 3.18 -5.50
N VAL A 313 0.67 2.80 -4.86
CA VAL A 313 -0.36 3.73 -4.35
C VAL A 313 -0.05 4.10 -2.92
N ASP A 314 0.11 5.40 -2.66
CA ASP A 314 0.31 5.95 -1.31
C ASP A 314 -0.95 5.90 -0.45
N ILE A 315 -0.78 6.08 0.87
CA ILE A 315 -1.88 6.02 1.85
C ILE A 315 -2.95 7.08 1.59
N GLY A 316 -2.54 8.29 1.20
CA GLY A 316 -3.45 9.40 0.95
C GLY A 316 -4.37 9.15 -0.22
N LEU A 317 -3.82 8.62 -1.31
CA LEU A 317 -4.58 8.30 -2.51
C LEU A 317 -5.45 7.05 -2.28
N MET A 318 -4.93 6.02 -1.59
CA MET A 318 -5.70 4.83 -1.25
C MET A 318 -6.89 5.16 -0.34
N GLY A 319 -6.69 5.93 0.73
CA GLY A 319 -7.77 6.38 1.61
C GLY A 319 -8.85 7.17 0.86
N ARG A 320 -8.47 8.01 -0.11
CA ARG A 320 -9.42 8.73 -0.97
C ARG A 320 -10.23 7.81 -1.87
N ILE A 321 -9.61 6.77 -2.43
CA ILE A 321 -10.30 5.75 -3.22
C ILE A 321 -11.36 5.07 -2.36
N PHE A 322 -10.99 4.56 -1.19
CA PHE A 322 -11.92 3.89 -0.31
C PHE A 322 -13.03 4.83 0.19
N THR A 323 -12.72 6.10 0.44
CA THR A 323 -13.73 7.10 0.78
C THR A 323 -14.71 7.38 -0.38
N ALA A 324 -14.25 7.26 -1.63
CA ALA A 324 -15.08 7.49 -2.82
C ALA A 324 -15.86 6.25 -3.28
N VAL A 325 -15.61 5.06 -2.71
CA VAL A 325 -16.42 3.85 -2.98
C VAL A 325 -17.82 4.05 -2.41
N GLY A 326 -18.85 3.76 -3.21
CA GLY A 326 -20.25 3.86 -2.80
C GLY A 326 -20.66 2.86 -1.71
N GLU A 327 -21.80 3.10 -1.08
CA GLU A 327 -22.38 2.21 -0.06
C GLU A 327 -23.16 1.01 -0.65
N GLY A 328 -23.14 0.84 -1.97
CA GLY A 328 -23.83 -0.26 -2.67
C GLY A 328 -22.93 -1.48 -2.88
N ASP A 329 -23.38 -2.39 -3.75
CA ASP A 329 -22.69 -3.64 -4.12
C ASP A 329 -21.40 -3.43 -4.93
N THR A 330 -20.62 -2.38 -4.60
CA THR A 330 -19.37 -2.08 -5.28
C THR A 330 -18.30 -3.08 -4.84
N ARG A 331 -17.64 -3.69 -5.84
CA ARG A 331 -16.49 -4.57 -5.61
C ARG A 331 -15.18 -3.83 -5.89
N VAL A 332 -14.23 -3.96 -5.01
CA VAL A 332 -12.88 -3.40 -5.15
C VAL A 332 -11.88 -4.54 -5.28
N VAL A 333 -11.09 -4.52 -6.35
CA VAL A 333 -10.03 -5.50 -6.59
C VAL A 333 -8.71 -4.77 -6.72
N LEU A 334 -7.77 -5.05 -5.83
CA LEU A 334 -6.39 -4.57 -5.92
C LEU A 334 -5.51 -5.63 -6.54
N LEU A 335 -4.82 -5.28 -7.63
CA LEU A 335 -3.79 -6.09 -8.25
C LEU A 335 -2.43 -5.45 -7.98
N GLY A 336 -1.47 -6.23 -7.51
CA GLY A 336 -0.13 -5.70 -7.23
C GLY A 336 0.89 -6.78 -6.94
N ASP A 337 2.05 -6.34 -6.54
CA ASP A 337 3.14 -7.20 -6.10
C ASP A 337 3.67 -6.66 -4.77
N GLN A 338 3.41 -7.38 -3.69
CA GLN A 338 3.82 -6.98 -2.34
C GLN A 338 5.35 -6.87 -2.16
N ASN A 339 6.12 -7.51 -3.07
CA ASN A 339 7.58 -7.54 -3.02
C ASN A 339 8.23 -6.49 -3.94
N GLN A 340 7.42 -5.70 -4.67
CA GLN A 340 7.93 -4.54 -5.40
C GLN A 340 8.17 -3.38 -4.45
N LEU A 341 9.01 -2.44 -4.90
CA LEU A 341 9.26 -1.21 -4.15
C LEU A 341 7.93 -0.50 -3.86
N PRO A 342 7.73 -0.07 -2.60
CA PRO A 342 6.54 0.69 -2.22
C PRO A 342 6.46 2.03 -2.97
N SER A 343 5.36 2.75 -2.77
CA SER A 343 5.21 4.11 -3.26
C SER A 343 6.35 5.01 -2.75
N VAL A 344 6.67 6.05 -3.51
CA VAL A 344 7.68 7.05 -3.12
C VAL A 344 7.20 7.85 -1.90
N ASP A 345 5.89 8.07 -1.79
CA ASP A 345 5.28 8.68 -0.60
C ASP A 345 5.04 7.64 0.49
N SER A 346 4.94 8.12 1.75
CA SER A 346 4.88 7.28 2.95
C SER A 346 3.73 6.25 2.93
N GLY A 347 4.02 5.08 3.46
CA GLY A 347 3.09 3.97 3.67
C GLY A 347 3.26 2.83 2.67
N ALA A 348 3.63 1.65 3.17
CA ALA A 348 3.63 0.40 2.42
C ALA A 348 2.21 -0.20 2.37
N VAL A 349 1.24 0.59 1.89
CA VAL A 349 -0.21 0.34 2.02
C VAL A 349 -0.62 -1.06 1.58
N LEU A 350 -0.12 -1.54 0.45
CA LEU A 350 -0.45 -2.89 -0.03
C LEU A 350 0.06 -3.97 0.94
N SER A 351 1.27 -3.79 1.49
CA SER A 351 1.84 -4.73 2.48
C SER A 351 1.04 -4.74 3.79
N ASP A 352 0.58 -3.56 4.24
CA ASP A 352 -0.23 -3.43 5.45
C ASP A 352 -1.61 -4.08 5.27
N LEU A 353 -2.26 -3.84 4.13
CA LEU A 353 -3.51 -4.50 3.75
C LEU A 353 -3.35 -6.02 3.65
N VAL A 354 -2.23 -6.51 3.08
CA VAL A 354 -1.90 -7.94 3.02
C VAL A 354 -1.69 -8.51 4.43
N SER A 355 -0.99 -7.80 5.29
CA SER A 355 -0.77 -8.20 6.70
C SER A 355 -2.08 -8.23 7.48
N ARG A 356 -2.97 -7.26 7.27
CA ARG A 356 -4.32 -7.24 7.85
C ARG A 356 -5.15 -8.41 7.37
N SER A 357 -5.13 -8.72 6.06
CA SER A 357 -5.90 -9.83 5.50
C SER A 357 -5.50 -11.19 6.07
N GLN A 358 -4.25 -11.36 6.51
CA GLN A 358 -3.81 -12.58 7.17
C GLN A 358 -4.36 -12.72 8.58
N ARG A 359 -4.54 -11.60 9.29
CA ARG A 359 -5.11 -11.55 10.63
C ARG A 359 -6.64 -11.55 10.62
N HIS A 360 -7.24 -10.95 9.60
CA HIS A 360 -8.69 -10.74 9.44
C HIS A 360 -9.14 -11.17 8.03
N PRO A 361 -9.12 -12.49 7.71
CA PRO A 361 -9.48 -12.99 6.38
C PRO A 361 -10.98 -12.81 6.05
N GLU A 362 -11.81 -12.55 7.06
CA GLU A 362 -13.21 -12.20 6.91
C GLU A 362 -13.41 -10.81 6.31
N GLU A 363 -12.52 -9.85 6.59
CA GLU A 363 -12.60 -8.47 6.11
C GLU A 363 -12.06 -8.33 4.69
N ILE A 364 -10.90 -8.94 4.41
CA ILE A 364 -10.15 -8.78 3.17
C ILE A 364 -9.81 -10.15 2.60
N SER A 365 -10.30 -10.47 1.41
CA SER A 365 -9.87 -11.66 0.69
C SER A 365 -8.51 -11.46 0.05
N LEU A 366 -7.56 -12.34 0.34
CA LEU A 366 -6.21 -12.32 -0.21
C LEU A 366 -5.94 -13.58 -1.03
N VAL A 367 -5.56 -13.38 -2.29
CA VAL A 367 -5.09 -14.46 -3.15
C VAL A 367 -3.67 -14.19 -3.64
N ARG A 368 -2.78 -15.16 -3.46
CA ARG A 368 -1.40 -15.10 -3.91
C ARG A 368 -1.18 -15.97 -5.14
N LEU A 369 -0.75 -15.36 -6.24
CA LEU A 369 -0.37 -16.05 -7.46
C LEU A 369 1.06 -16.53 -7.34
N LYS A 370 1.26 -17.82 -7.13
CA LYS A 370 2.58 -18.42 -6.86
C LYS A 370 3.34 -18.77 -8.13
N ARG A 371 2.63 -19.20 -9.20
CA ARG A 371 3.27 -19.70 -10.41
C ARG A 371 3.65 -18.58 -11.38
N SER A 372 4.94 -18.45 -11.70
CA SER A 372 5.41 -17.57 -12.78
C SER A 372 5.48 -18.32 -14.13
N TYR A 373 5.06 -17.64 -15.20
CA TYR A 373 5.05 -18.17 -16.58
C TYR A 373 6.15 -17.53 -17.44
N ARG A 374 6.82 -16.45 -16.97
CA ARG A 374 7.85 -15.76 -17.74
C ARG A 374 9.25 -16.35 -17.57
N SER A 375 9.56 -16.84 -16.40
CA SER A 375 10.86 -17.40 -16.08
C SER A 375 10.76 -18.93 -16.08
N GLY A 376 11.21 -19.53 -17.16
CA GLY A 376 11.52 -20.97 -17.17
C GLY A 376 12.92 -21.20 -16.61
N GLY A 377 13.08 -22.17 -15.68
CA GLY A 377 14.38 -22.61 -15.22
C GLY A 377 14.93 -21.92 -13.97
N SER A 378 16.25 -21.91 -13.85
CA SER A 378 17.02 -21.52 -12.66
C SER A 378 16.72 -20.11 -12.11
N LEU A 379 16.34 -19.16 -12.95
CA LEU A 379 16.06 -17.78 -12.54
C LEU A 379 14.83 -17.66 -11.63
N HIS A 380 13.81 -18.50 -11.85
CA HIS A 380 12.63 -18.55 -10.98
C HIS A 380 12.98 -19.15 -9.62
N GLU A 381 13.76 -20.20 -9.61
CA GLU A 381 14.18 -20.88 -8.39
C GLU A 381 15.07 -19.96 -7.54
N TRP A 382 15.96 -19.21 -8.16
CA TRP A 382 16.79 -18.23 -7.48
C TRP A 382 15.99 -17.06 -6.91
N SER A 383 15.02 -16.51 -7.67
CA SER A 383 14.13 -15.47 -7.16
C SER A 383 13.35 -15.95 -5.93
N ARG A 384 12.89 -17.21 -5.93
CA ARG A 384 12.19 -17.81 -4.79
C ARG A 384 13.12 -17.95 -3.57
N LEU A 385 14.32 -18.49 -3.76
CA LEU A 385 15.31 -18.68 -2.69
C LEU A 385 15.73 -17.33 -2.05
N ILE A 386 15.93 -16.30 -2.87
CA ILE A 386 16.22 -14.95 -2.38
C ILE A 386 15.07 -14.40 -1.55
N MET A 387 13.83 -14.58 -2.01
CA MET A 387 12.64 -14.11 -1.29
C MET A 387 12.38 -14.87 0.01
N GLU A 388 12.74 -16.15 0.07
CA GLU A 388 12.59 -17.00 1.25
C GLU A 388 13.76 -16.82 2.23
N GLY A 389 14.75 -15.97 1.90
CA GLY A 389 15.97 -15.77 2.72
C GLY A 389 16.93 -16.95 2.70
N GLU A 390 16.69 -17.90 1.80
CA GLU A 390 17.59 -19.03 1.58
C GLU A 390 18.75 -18.59 0.69
N GLY A 391 19.97 -18.99 1.05
CA GLY A 391 21.18 -18.63 0.29
C GLY A 391 21.12 -19.12 -1.16
N ILE A 392 21.64 -18.31 -2.08
CA ILE A 392 21.72 -18.68 -3.50
C ILE A 392 22.61 -19.95 -3.63
N PRO A 393 22.11 -21.05 -4.21
CA PRO A 393 22.92 -22.23 -4.43
C PRO A 393 24.12 -21.88 -5.31
N ASN A 394 25.27 -22.44 -5.01
CA ASN A 394 26.49 -22.29 -5.83
C ASN A 394 26.17 -22.65 -7.28
N LEU A 395 26.33 -21.70 -8.17
CA LEU A 395 26.17 -21.87 -9.62
C LEU A 395 27.09 -23.01 -10.11
N PRO A 396 26.55 -24.08 -10.63
CA PRO A 396 27.42 -25.12 -11.22
C PRO A 396 28.11 -24.51 -12.43
N GLY A 397 29.45 -24.34 -12.33
CA GLY A 397 30.31 -23.96 -13.44
C GLY A 397 30.78 -22.50 -13.49
N HIS A 398 30.47 -21.63 -12.50
CA HIS A 398 31.04 -20.29 -12.43
C HIS A 398 31.95 -20.11 -11.21
N THR A 399 33.23 -19.98 -11.48
CA THR A 399 34.28 -19.58 -10.49
C THR A 399 34.47 -18.05 -10.45
N GLY A 400 33.61 -17.28 -11.06
CA GLY A 400 33.67 -15.83 -11.13
C GLY A 400 32.79 -15.11 -10.12
N SER A 401 33.08 -13.84 -9.87
CA SER A 401 32.29 -13.00 -8.95
C SER A 401 30.86 -12.74 -9.47
N LEU A 402 29.91 -12.45 -8.56
CA LEU A 402 28.53 -12.08 -8.91
C LEU A 402 28.44 -10.97 -10.00
N LYS A 403 29.45 -10.10 -10.07
CA LYS A 403 29.59 -9.03 -11.07
C LYS A 403 29.79 -9.57 -12.49
N GLU A 404 30.49 -10.68 -12.65
CA GLU A 404 30.74 -11.30 -13.97
C GLU A 404 29.54 -12.13 -14.44
N ALA A 405 28.75 -12.66 -13.51
CA ALA A 405 27.51 -13.36 -13.82
C ALA A 405 26.38 -12.44 -14.28
N LEU A 406 26.38 -11.16 -13.85
CA LEU A 406 25.37 -10.16 -14.21
C LEU A 406 25.69 -9.42 -15.52
N GLN A 407 26.90 -9.60 -16.12
CA GLN A 407 27.31 -8.98 -17.38
C GLN A 407 27.11 -9.89 -18.61
N LYS A 408 26.68 -11.12 -18.44
CA LYS A 408 26.27 -12.06 -19.49
C LYS A 408 24.75 -12.25 -19.49
#